data_aa5bb56baa2a80ce3d9fdb239ec4b945
#
_entry.id   aa5bb56baa2a80ce3d9fdb239ec4b945
#
_cell.length_a   1.000
_cell.length_b   1.000
_cell.length_c   1.000
_cell.angle_alpha   90.00
_cell.angle_beta   90.00
_cell.angle_gamma   90.00
#
_symmetry.space_group_name_H-M   'P 1'
#
loop_
_entity.id
_entity.type
_entity.pdbx_description
1 polymer ?
#
loop_
_entity_poly.entity_id
_entity_poly.type
_entity_poly.pdbx_seq_one_letter_code
_entity_poly.pdbx_strand_id
1 'polypeptide(L)'
;MYLLDTVVISELNKRRRNAGVMQWFERQRPADLFISVISVGEIERGIARQRSSNPEFAAALAAWLDRVLMLYQEQILPFDLKAARRWGMLSAALGNESADLMIAATALEQGLTLVTRNVSDFERTGVSVVKVDSTTQCIIE
;
A
#
# COMPACT_ATOMS: atom_id res chain seq x y z
N MET A 1 -1.39 8.45 11.72
CA MET A 1 -0.47 8.18 10.60
C MET A 1 -0.81 6.87 9.94
N TYR A 2 -0.67 6.81 8.64
CA TYR A 2 -1.22 5.74 7.82
C TYR A 2 -0.19 5.16 6.87
N LEU A 3 -0.22 3.84 6.71
CA LEU A 3 0.52 3.14 5.66
C LEU A 3 -0.48 2.75 4.56
N LEU A 4 -0.19 3.15 3.32
CA LEU A 4 -1.08 2.91 2.19
C LEU A 4 -0.83 1.53 1.60
N ASP A 5 -1.89 0.73 1.44
CA ASP A 5 -1.81 -0.53 0.70
C ASP A 5 -1.55 -0.25 -0.79
N THR A 6 -0.89 -1.18 -1.45
CA THR A 6 -0.52 -1.05 -2.87
C THR A 6 -1.71 -0.72 -3.76
N VAL A 7 -2.86 -1.36 -3.53
CA VAL A 7 -4.08 -1.13 -4.31
C VAL A 7 -4.58 0.31 -4.16
N VAL A 8 -4.47 0.87 -2.95
CA VAL A 8 -4.87 2.26 -2.68
C VAL A 8 -3.94 3.24 -3.40
N ILE A 9 -2.63 3.00 -3.37
CA ILE A 9 -1.65 3.82 -4.10
C ILE A 9 -1.94 3.79 -5.60
N SER A 10 -2.16 2.60 -6.15
CA SER A 10 -2.43 2.39 -7.57
C SER A 10 -3.71 3.08 -8.04
N GLU A 11 -4.69 3.26 -7.15
CA GLU A 11 -5.92 3.98 -7.46
C GLU A 11 -5.64 5.42 -7.88
N LEU A 12 -4.60 6.05 -7.33
CA LEU A 12 -4.22 7.42 -7.66
C LEU A 12 -3.79 7.59 -9.13
N ASN A 13 -3.37 6.50 -9.78
CA ASN A 13 -2.96 6.53 -11.20
C ASN A 13 -4.11 6.32 -12.18
N LYS A 14 -5.27 5.90 -11.72
CA LYS A 14 -6.39 5.60 -12.61
C LYS A 14 -7.05 6.85 -13.17
N ARG A 15 -7.57 6.76 -14.40
CA ARG A 15 -8.37 7.85 -15.01
C ARG A 15 -9.67 8.08 -14.24
N ARG A 16 -10.37 6.98 -13.90
CA ARG A 16 -11.59 7.00 -13.10
C ARG A 16 -11.25 6.50 -11.71
N ARG A 17 -10.87 7.42 -10.86
CA ARG A 17 -10.49 7.13 -9.49
C ARG A 17 -11.74 6.85 -8.66
N ASN A 18 -11.63 5.89 -7.74
CA ASN A 18 -12.69 5.60 -6.79
C ASN A 18 -12.97 6.84 -5.94
N ALA A 19 -14.24 7.28 -5.90
CA ALA A 19 -14.64 8.51 -5.21
C ALA A 19 -14.36 8.43 -3.70
N GLY A 20 -14.61 7.30 -3.08
CA GLY A 20 -14.35 7.11 -1.64
C GLY A 20 -12.87 7.20 -1.29
N VAL A 21 -12.02 6.62 -2.12
CA VAL A 21 -10.55 6.70 -1.95
C VAL A 21 -10.12 8.16 -2.07
N MET A 22 -10.57 8.88 -3.09
CA MET A 22 -10.18 10.28 -3.29
C MET A 22 -10.67 11.19 -2.18
N GLN A 23 -11.90 11.00 -1.71
CA GLN A 23 -12.44 11.76 -0.57
C GLN A 23 -11.62 11.54 0.69
N TRP A 24 -11.21 10.30 0.94
CA TRP A 24 -10.37 9.99 2.08
C TRP A 24 -9.03 10.71 1.98
N PHE A 25 -8.36 10.67 0.81
CA PHE A 25 -7.09 11.36 0.59
C PHE A 25 -7.18 12.87 0.80
N GLU A 26 -8.24 13.50 0.34
CA GLU A 26 -8.46 14.95 0.47
C GLU A 26 -8.55 15.41 1.91
N ARG A 27 -8.94 14.52 2.82
CA ARG A 27 -9.05 14.80 4.26
C ARG A 27 -7.74 14.63 5.02
N GLN A 28 -6.74 14.02 4.41
CA GLN A 28 -5.49 13.70 5.08
C GLN A 28 -4.41 14.74 4.80
N ARG A 29 -3.52 14.92 5.76
CA ARG A 29 -2.30 15.68 5.54
C ARG A 29 -1.28 14.76 4.84
N PRO A 30 -0.64 15.20 3.75
CA PRO A 30 0.35 14.37 3.07
C PRO A 30 1.46 13.82 3.98
N ALA A 31 1.88 14.60 4.99
CA ALA A 31 2.91 14.19 5.94
C ALA A 31 2.51 12.99 6.81
N ASP A 32 1.21 12.67 6.89
CA ASP A 32 0.71 11.53 7.67
C ASP A 32 0.63 10.23 6.86
N LEU A 33 0.97 10.27 5.57
CA LEU A 33 0.84 9.13 4.65
C LEU A 33 2.20 8.53 4.33
N PHE A 34 2.32 7.23 4.49
CA PHE A 34 3.55 6.46 4.29
C PHE A 34 3.35 5.38 3.24
N ILE A 35 4.43 4.99 2.58
CA ILE A 35 4.47 3.95 1.55
C ILE A 35 5.54 2.94 1.92
N SER A 36 5.24 1.66 1.78
CA SER A 36 6.21 0.58 1.97
C SER A 36 7.05 0.37 0.69
N VAL A 37 8.34 0.07 0.86
CA VAL A 37 9.18 -0.38 -0.27
C VAL A 37 8.62 -1.63 -0.94
N ILE A 38 7.85 -2.44 -0.21
CA ILE A 38 7.17 -3.63 -0.77
C ILE A 38 6.14 -3.20 -1.82
N SER A 39 5.35 -2.15 -1.55
CA SER A 39 4.41 -1.59 -2.52
C SER A 39 5.13 -1.05 -3.75
N VAL A 40 6.27 -0.38 -3.57
CA VAL A 40 7.10 0.08 -4.69
C VAL A 40 7.51 -1.11 -5.56
N GLY A 41 7.97 -2.19 -4.94
CA GLY A 41 8.34 -3.42 -5.66
C GLY A 41 7.18 -4.05 -6.41
N GLU A 42 5.99 -4.08 -5.82
CA GLU A 42 4.80 -4.61 -6.48
C GLU A 42 4.41 -3.79 -7.72
N ILE A 43 4.48 -2.47 -7.61
CA ILE A 43 4.19 -1.57 -8.74
C ILE A 43 5.24 -1.74 -9.84
N GLU A 44 6.53 -1.81 -9.48
CA GLU A 44 7.61 -2.07 -10.45
C GLU A 44 7.43 -3.40 -11.19
N ARG A 45 7.00 -4.43 -10.47
CA ARG A 45 6.68 -5.73 -11.09
C ARG A 45 5.55 -5.59 -12.10
N GLY A 46 4.51 -4.84 -11.77
CA GLY A 46 3.40 -4.55 -12.67
C GLY A 46 3.85 -3.82 -13.94
N ILE A 47 4.72 -2.83 -13.79
CA ILE A 47 5.32 -2.09 -14.91
C ILE A 47 6.10 -3.04 -15.81
N ALA A 48 6.97 -3.85 -15.23
CA ALA A 48 7.79 -4.81 -15.99
C ALA A 48 6.94 -5.79 -16.80
N ARG A 49 5.84 -6.27 -16.22
CA ARG A 49 4.91 -7.18 -16.90
C ARG A 49 4.17 -6.52 -18.07
N GLN A 50 3.91 -5.22 -17.98
CA GLN A 50 3.21 -4.48 -19.05
C GLN A 50 4.12 -4.09 -20.22
N ARG A 51 5.43 -4.08 -20.05
CA ARG A 51 6.37 -3.59 -21.08
C ARG A 51 6.25 -4.31 -22.41
N SER A 52 6.00 -5.62 -22.40
CA SER A 52 5.91 -6.40 -23.62
C SER A 52 4.55 -6.28 -24.31
N SER A 53 3.45 -6.17 -23.55
CA SER A 53 2.10 -6.14 -24.09
C SER A 53 1.55 -4.73 -24.30
N ASN A 54 1.98 -3.78 -23.47
CA ASN A 54 1.51 -2.39 -23.54
C ASN A 54 2.61 -1.42 -23.11
N PRO A 55 3.64 -1.21 -23.98
CA PRO A 55 4.79 -0.39 -23.61
C PRO A 55 4.47 1.07 -23.32
N GLU A 56 3.44 1.65 -23.95
CA GLU A 56 3.02 3.03 -23.67
C GLU A 56 2.43 3.17 -22.27
N PHE A 57 1.58 2.23 -21.88
CA PHE A 57 1.02 2.18 -20.54
C PHE A 57 2.11 1.97 -19.50
N ALA A 58 3.05 1.07 -19.75
CA ALA A 58 4.18 0.82 -18.86
C ALA A 58 5.04 2.07 -18.67
N ALA A 59 5.32 2.81 -19.73
CA ALA A 59 6.09 4.07 -19.65
C ALA A 59 5.35 5.14 -18.84
N ALA A 60 4.03 5.28 -19.05
CA ALA A 60 3.22 6.23 -18.31
C ALA A 60 3.17 5.88 -16.80
N LEU A 61 3.02 4.60 -16.48
CA LEU A 61 3.00 4.10 -15.11
C LEU A 61 4.36 4.31 -14.42
N ALA A 62 5.46 4.05 -15.13
CA ALA A 62 6.80 4.30 -14.61
C ALA A 62 7.03 5.79 -14.30
N ALA A 63 6.61 6.69 -15.19
CA ALA A 63 6.71 8.13 -14.96
C ALA A 63 5.87 8.59 -13.76
N TRP A 64 4.66 8.03 -13.61
CA TRP A 64 3.81 8.30 -12.46
C TRP A 64 4.47 7.82 -11.16
N LEU A 65 5.03 6.62 -11.15
CA LEU A 65 5.73 6.08 -9.97
C LEU A 65 6.91 6.98 -9.58
N ASP A 66 7.70 7.44 -10.53
CA ASP A 66 8.82 8.34 -10.25
C ASP A 66 8.34 9.62 -9.56
N ARG A 67 7.20 10.16 -9.97
CA ARG A 67 6.61 11.35 -9.31
C ARG A 67 6.16 11.03 -7.88
N VAL A 68 5.55 9.88 -7.66
CA VAL A 68 5.13 9.44 -6.32
C VAL A 68 6.34 9.30 -5.41
N LEU A 69 7.41 8.68 -5.89
CA LEU A 69 8.64 8.48 -5.12
C LEU A 69 9.29 9.81 -4.74
N MET A 70 9.24 10.82 -5.60
CA MET A 70 9.72 12.16 -5.27
C MET A 70 8.85 12.83 -4.20
N LEU A 71 7.53 12.75 -4.34
CA LEU A 71 6.59 13.40 -3.41
C LEU A 71 6.64 12.79 -2.00
N TYR A 72 6.83 11.47 -1.90
CA TYR A 72 6.83 10.74 -0.63
C TYR A 72 8.21 10.32 -0.17
N GLN A 73 9.26 10.94 -0.68
CA GLN A 73 10.66 10.52 -0.51
C GLN A 73 11.02 10.16 0.94
N GLU A 74 10.64 11.00 1.90
CA GLU A 74 10.94 10.81 3.32
C GLU A 74 9.94 9.88 4.02
N GLN A 75 8.86 9.51 3.35
CA GLN A 75 7.76 8.71 3.89
C GLN A 75 7.72 7.31 3.30
N ILE A 76 8.79 6.90 2.59
CA ILE A 76 8.93 5.54 2.08
C ILE A 76 9.65 4.72 3.15
N LEU A 77 8.94 3.72 3.68
CA LEU A 77 9.44 2.89 4.78
C LEU A 77 10.14 1.64 4.25
N PRO A 78 11.33 1.34 4.78
CA PRO A 78 12.03 0.11 4.43
C PRO A 78 11.35 -1.11 5.04
N PHE A 79 11.60 -2.27 4.45
CA PHE A 79 11.32 -3.56 5.07
C PHE A 79 12.56 -3.97 5.85
N ASP A 80 12.63 -3.48 7.08
CA ASP A 80 13.82 -3.60 7.93
C ASP A 80 13.87 -4.91 8.73
N LEU A 81 14.87 -5.04 9.59
CA LEU A 81 15.04 -6.24 10.40
C LEU A 81 13.83 -6.53 11.29
N LYS A 82 13.26 -5.52 11.93
CA LYS A 82 12.10 -5.69 12.80
C LYS A 82 10.87 -6.14 12.00
N ALA A 83 10.63 -5.51 10.85
CA ALA A 83 9.54 -5.90 9.96
C ALA A 83 9.73 -7.31 9.42
N ALA A 84 10.94 -7.69 9.04
CA ALA A 84 11.25 -9.04 8.56
C ALA A 84 10.98 -10.10 9.63
N ARG A 85 11.37 -9.83 10.87
CA ARG A 85 11.13 -10.76 11.99
C ARG A 85 9.63 -10.90 12.28
N ARG A 86 8.89 -9.80 12.25
CA ARG A 86 7.43 -9.80 12.42
C ARG A 86 6.75 -10.58 11.29
N TRP A 87 7.18 -10.33 10.06
CA TRP A 87 6.66 -11.05 8.90
C TRP A 87 6.87 -12.56 9.03
N GLY A 88 8.05 -12.99 9.46
CA GLY A 88 8.32 -14.41 9.65
C GLY A 88 7.35 -15.07 10.63
N MET A 89 7.06 -14.40 11.74
CA MET A 89 6.11 -14.90 12.74
C MET A 89 4.68 -14.95 12.18
N LEU A 90 4.25 -13.88 11.48
CA LEU A 90 2.91 -13.82 10.87
C LEU A 90 2.75 -14.88 9.77
N SER A 91 3.76 -15.03 8.93
CA SER A 91 3.77 -16.00 7.84
C SER A 91 3.62 -17.43 8.36
N ALA A 92 4.35 -17.79 9.40
CA ALA A 92 4.26 -19.10 10.03
C ALA A 92 2.87 -19.33 10.66
N ALA A 93 2.35 -18.33 11.37
CA ALA A 93 1.06 -18.43 12.06
C ALA A 93 -0.13 -18.50 11.09
N LEU A 94 -0.07 -17.77 9.98
CA LEU A 94 -1.19 -17.66 9.03
C LEU A 94 -1.06 -18.58 7.81
N GLY A 95 0.09 -19.22 7.63
CA GLY A 95 0.32 -20.15 6.51
C GLY A 95 0.38 -19.46 5.15
N ASN A 96 0.92 -18.24 5.07
CA ASN A 96 0.86 -17.41 3.88
C ASN A 96 2.14 -16.55 3.81
N GLU A 97 2.66 -16.36 2.62
CA GLU A 97 3.91 -15.61 2.34
C GLU A 97 3.68 -14.37 1.49
N SER A 98 2.44 -13.87 1.43
CA SER A 98 2.10 -12.76 0.55
C SER A 98 2.79 -11.45 0.90
N ALA A 99 2.89 -10.56 -0.09
CA ALA A 99 3.35 -9.19 0.11
C ALA A 99 2.48 -8.42 1.12
N ASP A 100 1.21 -8.76 1.22
CA ASP A 100 0.29 -8.16 2.19
C ASP A 100 0.77 -8.35 3.62
N LEU A 101 1.32 -9.53 3.95
CA LEU A 101 1.89 -9.77 5.28
C LEU A 101 3.15 -8.94 5.54
N MET A 102 3.95 -8.67 4.52
CA MET A 102 5.12 -7.79 4.65
C MET A 102 4.69 -6.35 4.92
N ILE A 103 3.65 -5.89 4.25
CA ILE A 103 3.08 -4.55 4.46
C ILE A 103 2.47 -4.45 5.86
N ALA A 104 1.68 -5.46 6.27
CA ALA A 104 1.11 -5.52 7.61
C ALA A 104 2.19 -5.53 8.70
N ALA A 105 3.27 -6.28 8.50
CA ALA A 105 4.39 -6.34 9.43
C ALA A 105 5.05 -4.96 9.59
N THR A 106 5.23 -4.24 8.51
CA THR A 106 5.78 -2.87 8.52
C THR A 106 4.85 -1.94 9.33
N ALA A 107 3.55 -1.99 9.07
CA ALA A 107 2.57 -1.16 9.78
C ALA A 107 2.58 -1.46 11.27
N LEU A 108 2.60 -2.73 11.66
CA LEU A 108 2.63 -3.15 13.06
C LEU A 108 3.88 -2.63 13.77
N GLU A 109 5.04 -2.76 13.15
CA GLU A 109 6.31 -2.31 13.76
C GLU A 109 6.42 -0.80 13.85
N GLN A 110 5.83 -0.06 12.92
CA GLN A 110 5.87 1.39 12.90
C GLN A 110 4.70 2.05 13.65
N GLY A 111 3.76 1.26 14.16
CA GLY A 111 2.57 1.79 14.85
C GLY A 111 1.64 2.55 13.92
N LEU A 112 1.54 2.15 12.65
CA LEU A 112 0.70 2.79 11.64
C LEU A 112 -0.60 2.04 11.43
N THR A 113 -1.65 2.79 11.08
CA THR A 113 -2.90 2.21 10.60
C THR A 113 -2.81 1.96 9.10
N LEU A 114 -3.16 0.75 8.68
CA LEU A 114 -3.12 0.38 7.27
C LEU A 114 -4.38 0.86 6.56
N VAL A 115 -4.22 1.48 5.40
CA VAL A 115 -5.32 1.94 4.56
C VAL A 115 -5.46 1.00 3.38
N THR A 116 -6.61 0.34 3.25
CA THR A 116 -6.84 -0.66 2.20
C THR A 116 -8.28 -0.63 1.69
N ARG A 117 -8.50 -1.20 0.52
CA ARG A 117 -9.83 -1.47 -0.02
C ARG A 117 -10.31 -2.88 0.32
N ASN A 118 -9.40 -3.75 0.77
CA ASN A 118 -9.70 -5.15 1.03
C ASN A 118 -9.28 -5.56 2.44
N VAL A 119 -10.16 -5.34 3.40
CA VAL A 119 -9.92 -5.60 4.82
C VAL A 119 -9.67 -7.08 5.09
N SER A 120 -10.32 -7.98 4.34
CA SER A 120 -10.20 -9.43 4.57
C SER A 120 -8.77 -9.95 4.43
N ASP A 121 -7.94 -9.31 3.60
CA ASP A 121 -6.54 -9.68 3.43
C ASP A 121 -5.71 -9.46 4.70
N PHE A 122 -6.19 -8.64 5.64
CA PHE A 122 -5.44 -8.21 6.81
C PHE A 122 -6.09 -8.59 8.15
N GLU A 123 -7.28 -9.20 8.14
CA GLU A 123 -8.06 -9.48 9.36
C GLU A 123 -7.30 -10.27 10.42
N ARG A 124 -6.47 -11.23 10.01
CA ARG A 124 -5.77 -12.13 10.93
C ARG A 124 -4.40 -11.61 11.37
N THR A 125 -3.98 -10.47 10.87
CA THR A 125 -2.64 -9.92 11.15
C THR A 125 -2.56 -9.14 12.46
N GLY A 126 -3.69 -8.66 12.95
CA GLY A 126 -3.74 -7.79 14.13
C GLY A 126 -3.47 -6.32 13.84
N VAL A 127 -3.24 -5.94 12.58
CA VAL A 127 -3.01 -4.54 12.20
C VAL A 127 -4.32 -3.75 12.24
N SER A 128 -4.27 -2.50 12.71
CA SER A 128 -5.41 -1.58 12.63
C SER A 128 -5.62 -1.17 11.17
N VAL A 129 -6.87 -1.18 10.70
CA VAL A 129 -7.21 -0.97 9.30
C VAL A 129 -8.26 0.11 9.13
N VAL A 130 -8.06 0.98 8.14
CA VAL A 130 -9.08 1.87 7.59
C VAL A 130 -9.47 1.35 6.22
N LYS A 131 -10.75 1.03 6.05
CA LYS A 131 -11.28 0.65 4.74
C LYS A 131 -11.69 1.89 3.97
N VAL A 132 -11.18 2.03 2.74
CA VAL A 132 -11.56 3.11 1.81
C VAL A 132 -12.19 2.51 0.57
N ASP A 133 -13.39 2.95 0.24
CA ASP A 133 -14.11 2.48 -0.95
C ASP A 133 -15.18 3.49 -1.37
N SER A 134 -15.86 3.23 -2.49
CA SER A 134 -16.81 4.14 -3.14
C SER A 134 -17.99 4.56 -2.26
N THR A 135 -18.34 3.78 -1.25
CA THR A 135 -19.58 4.01 -0.49
C THR A 135 -19.38 4.37 0.97
N THR A 136 -18.31 3.95 1.63
CA THR A 136 -18.20 4.15 3.09
C THR A 136 -16.75 4.06 3.55
N GLN A 137 -16.37 4.99 4.41
CA GLN A 137 -15.17 4.85 5.23
C GLN A 137 -15.56 4.15 6.53
N CYS A 138 -14.98 2.99 6.77
CA CYS A 138 -15.11 2.31 8.05
C CYS A 138 -13.74 2.17 8.70
N ILE A 139 -13.64 2.51 9.97
CA ILE A 139 -12.48 2.21 10.79
C ILE A 139 -12.74 0.86 11.43
N ILE A 140 -11.84 -0.09 11.20
CA ILE A 140 -11.93 -1.43 11.76
C ILE A 140 -10.66 -1.68 12.57
N GLU A 141 -10.85 -1.88 13.84
CA GLU A 141 -9.78 -2.18 14.79
C GLU A 141 -9.72 -3.67 15.10
#